data_904cd8c9194d0468a21852a31c8468d2
#
_entry.id   904cd8c9194d0468a21852a31c8468d2
#
_cell.length_a   1.000
_cell.length_b   1.000
_cell.length_c   1.000
_cell.angle_alpha   90.00
_cell.angle_beta   90.00
_cell.angle_gamma   90.00
#
_symmetry.space_group_name_H-M   'P 1'
#
loop_
_entity.id
_entity.type
_entity.pdbx_description
1 polymer ?
#
loop_
_entity_poly.entity_id
_entity_poly.type
_entity_poly.pdbx_seq_one_letter_code
_entity_poly.pdbx_strand_id
1 'polypeptide(L)' 'MYNEQTILSCLTEKQRKVMITAKKNGYYNYPRKINSEELSKKIGLSKPTVVQHLRKAEGRIVTHILAGY' A
#
# COMPACT_ATOMS: atom_id res chain seq x y z
N MET A 1 16.53 11.34 -7.30
CA MET A 1 15.59 11.39 -6.17
C MET A 1 14.17 11.13 -6.65
N TYR A 2 13.44 10.28 -5.97
CA TYR A 2 12.05 10.01 -6.28
C TYR A 2 11.15 10.99 -5.58
N ASN A 3 10.18 11.55 -6.29
CA ASN A 3 9.15 12.32 -5.64
C ASN A 3 7.90 11.45 -5.47
N GLU A 4 6.99 11.90 -4.62
CA GLU A 4 5.79 11.15 -4.28
C GLU A 4 4.92 10.85 -5.50
N GLN A 5 4.73 11.82 -6.39
CA GLN A 5 3.90 11.65 -7.57
C GLN A 5 4.46 10.60 -8.53
N THR A 6 5.78 10.60 -8.72
CA THR A 6 6.44 9.64 -9.60
C THR A 6 6.25 8.22 -9.09
N ILE A 7 6.45 8.00 -7.78
CA ILE A 7 6.31 6.68 -7.18
C ILE A 7 4.84 6.23 -7.22
N LEU A 8 3.93 7.10 -6.81
CA LEU A 8 2.52 6.75 -6.74
C LEU A 8 1.87 6.57 -8.12
N SER A 9 2.45 7.15 -9.17
CA SER A 9 1.90 7.00 -10.52
C SER A 9 2.00 5.57 -11.05
N CYS A 10 2.84 4.72 -10.46
CA CYS A 10 2.92 3.31 -10.86
C CYS A 10 1.79 2.46 -10.29
N LEU A 11 0.97 3.02 -9.41
CA LEU A 11 -0.12 2.30 -8.76
C LEU A 11 -1.46 2.62 -9.43
N THR A 12 -2.37 1.62 -9.40
CA THR A 12 -3.75 1.91 -9.75
C THR A 12 -4.37 2.80 -8.67
N GLU A 13 -5.49 3.43 -9.01
CA GLU A 13 -6.18 4.30 -8.06
C GLU A 13 -6.55 3.54 -6.77
N LYS A 14 -7.07 2.32 -6.90
CA LYS A 14 -7.42 1.49 -5.74
C LYS A 14 -6.19 1.11 -4.92
N GLN A 15 -5.11 0.72 -5.58
CA GLN A 15 -3.88 0.35 -4.89
C GLN A 15 -3.33 1.54 -4.12
N ARG A 16 -3.33 2.72 -4.74
CA ARG A 16 -2.87 3.95 -4.10
C ARG A 16 -3.70 4.28 -2.86
N LYS A 17 -5.02 4.23 -3.00
CA LYS A 17 -5.94 4.55 -1.90
C LYS A 17 -5.75 3.60 -0.72
N VAL A 18 -5.68 2.30 -0.99
CA VAL A 18 -5.49 1.29 0.06
C VAL A 18 -4.16 1.49 0.76
N MET A 19 -3.09 1.72 0.00
CA MET A 19 -1.76 1.88 0.57
C MET A 19 -1.63 3.16 1.41
N ILE A 20 -2.19 4.27 0.94
CA ILE A 20 -2.16 5.52 1.69
C ILE A 20 -2.95 5.36 2.99
N THR A 21 -4.12 4.73 2.95
CA THR A 21 -4.92 4.48 4.13
C THR A 21 -4.16 3.58 5.12
N ALA A 22 -3.49 2.56 4.62
CA ALA A 22 -2.69 1.67 5.44
C ALA A 22 -1.58 2.45 6.17
N LYS A 23 -0.85 3.29 5.44
CA LYS A 23 0.21 4.10 6.04
C LYS A 23 -0.34 5.04 7.11
N LYS A 24 -1.42 5.73 6.81
CA LYS A 24 -2.00 6.70 7.75
C LYS A 24 -2.48 6.07 9.05
N ASN A 25 -2.87 4.80 9.00
CA ASN A 25 -3.36 4.08 10.18
C ASN A 25 -2.29 3.26 10.89
N GLY A 26 -1.04 3.37 10.47
CA GLY A 26 0.08 2.72 11.15
C GLY A 26 0.32 1.27 10.75
N TYR A 27 -0.23 0.82 9.62
CA TYR A 27 -0.03 -0.55 9.14
C TYR A 27 1.45 -0.84 8.86
N TYR A 28 2.18 0.17 8.39
CA TYR A 28 3.61 0.04 8.09
C TYR A 28 4.52 0.50 9.22
N ASN A 29 3.95 0.81 10.37
CA ASN A 29 4.74 1.15 11.55
C ASN A 29 5.37 -0.11 12.16
N TYR A 30 6.44 0.07 12.89
CA TYR A 30 7.06 -1.02 13.65
C TYR A 30 7.18 -0.59 15.11
N PRO A 31 6.44 -1.25 16.01
CA PRO A 31 5.45 -2.30 15.74
C PRO A 31 4.19 -1.73 15.07
N ARG A 32 3.45 -2.59 14.36
CA ARG A 32 2.23 -2.18 13.68
C ARG A 32 1.18 -1.68 14.66
N LYS A 33 0.52 -0.60 14.29
CA LYS A 33 -0.60 -0.06 15.07
C LYS A 33 -1.95 -0.63 14.65
N ILE A 34 -2.02 -1.25 13.47
CA ILE A 34 -3.25 -1.84 12.95
C ILE A 34 -2.89 -3.09 12.16
N ASN A 35 -3.73 -4.12 12.24
CA ASN A 35 -3.54 -5.33 11.43
C ASN A 35 -4.39 -5.26 10.15
N SER A 36 -4.22 -6.24 9.26
CA SER A 36 -4.92 -6.25 7.98
C SER A 36 -6.43 -6.41 8.14
N GLU A 37 -6.88 -7.10 9.17
CA GLU A 37 -8.31 -7.25 9.43
C GLU A 37 -8.95 -5.92 9.83
N GLU A 38 -8.32 -5.20 10.75
CA GLU A 38 -8.80 -3.90 11.16
C GLU A 38 -8.75 -2.90 9.99
N LEU A 39 -7.69 -2.96 9.20
CA LEU A 39 -7.55 -2.12 8.03
C LEU A 39 -8.65 -2.38 7.02
N SER A 40 -9.00 -3.66 6.79
CA SER A 40 -10.06 -4.01 5.85
C SER A 40 -11.40 -3.43 6.26
N LYS A 41 -11.68 -3.40 7.56
CA LYS A 41 -12.90 -2.79 8.08
C LYS A 41 -12.94 -1.29 7.83
N LYS A 42 -11.81 -0.61 7.99
CA LYS A 42 -11.73 0.83 7.75
C LYS A 42 -11.91 1.17 6.28
N ILE A 43 -11.41 0.32 5.39
CA ILE A 43 -11.49 0.55 3.95
C ILE A 43 -12.82 0.11 3.37
N GLY A 44 -13.49 -0.87 4.02
CA GLY A 44 -14.75 -1.40 3.54
C GLY A 44 -14.59 -2.50 2.50
N LEU A 45 -13.45 -3.19 2.49
CA LEU A 45 -13.17 -4.32 1.60
C LEU A 45 -12.87 -5.54 2.45
N SER A 46 -12.93 -6.73 1.82
CA SER A 46 -12.55 -7.96 2.53
C SER A 46 -11.06 -7.98 2.80
N LYS A 47 -10.66 -8.69 3.87
CA LYS A 47 -9.26 -8.83 4.23
C LYS A 47 -8.39 -9.37 3.09
N PRO A 48 -8.78 -10.47 2.41
CA PRO A 48 -7.96 -10.97 1.29
C PRO A 48 -7.80 -9.93 0.18
N THR A 49 -8.84 -9.16 -0.10
CA THR A 49 -8.78 -8.12 -1.12
C THR A 49 -7.79 -7.02 -0.74
N VAL A 50 -7.86 -6.57 0.51
CA VAL A 50 -6.93 -5.54 1.02
C VAL A 50 -5.50 -6.04 0.96
N VAL A 51 -5.24 -7.25 1.45
CA VAL A 51 -3.90 -7.84 1.44
C VAL A 51 -3.38 -7.95 0.01
N GLN A 52 -4.23 -8.36 -0.93
CA GLN A 52 -3.84 -8.48 -2.32
C GLN A 52 -3.50 -7.12 -2.94
N HIS A 53 -4.30 -6.10 -2.68
CA HIS A 53 -4.00 -4.75 -3.14
C HIS A 53 -2.68 -4.24 -2.58
N LEU A 54 -2.43 -4.47 -1.29
CA LEU A 54 -1.18 -4.05 -0.66
C LEU A 54 0.02 -4.76 -1.27
N ARG A 55 -0.07 -6.09 -1.47
CA ARG A 55 1.02 -6.84 -2.07
C ARG A 55 1.33 -6.38 -3.48
N LYS A 56 0.31 -6.15 -4.29
CA LYS A 56 0.51 -5.67 -5.66
C LYS A 56 1.10 -4.27 -5.67
N ALA A 57 0.62 -3.39 -4.80
CA ALA A 57 1.14 -2.03 -4.70
C ALA A 57 2.61 -2.04 -4.26
N GLU A 58 2.92 -2.82 -3.22
CA GLU A 58 4.30 -2.95 -2.73
C GLU A 58 5.22 -3.48 -3.81
N GLY A 59 4.78 -4.51 -4.54
CA GLY A 59 5.56 -5.08 -5.62
C GLY A 59 5.83 -4.07 -6.73
N ARG A 60 4.84 -3.28 -7.10
CA ARG A 60 5.01 -2.25 -8.13
C ARG A 60 5.97 -1.16 -7.69
N ILE A 61 5.88 -0.73 -6.43
CA ILE A 61 6.79 0.28 -5.89
C ILE A 61 8.22 -0.24 -5.87
N VAL A 62 8.43 -1.46 -5.38
CA VAL A 62 9.76 -2.06 -5.34
C VAL A 62 10.33 -2.18 -6.75
N THR A 63 9.54 -2.68 -7.69
CA THR A 63 9.96 -2.82 -9.08
C THR A 63 10.32 -1.45 -9.68
N HIS A 64 9.52 -0.44 -9.40
CA HIS A 64 9.77 0.91 -9.92
C HIS A 64 11.06 1.51 -9.35
N ILE A 65 11.27 1.35 -8.05
CA ILE A 65 12.46 1.90 -7.39
C ILE A 65 13.73 1.17 -7.85
N LEU A 66 13.64 -0.15 -8.03
CA LEU A 66 14.78 -0.99 -8.38
C LEU A 66 14.89 -1.29 -9.87
N ALA A 67 14.23 -0.51 -10.71
CA ALA A 67 14.16 -0.78 -12.16
C ALA A 67 15.53 -0.80 -12.84
N GLY A 68 16.55 -0.14 -12.25
CA GLY A 68 17.91 -0.14 -12.78
C GLY A 68 18.76 -1.34 -12.36
N TYR A 69 18.20 -2.25 -11.61
CA TYR A 69 18.92 -3.41 -11.09
C TYR A 69 18.34 -4.72 -11.68
#